data_bb329785880c7533455826ee5b51a2db
#
_entry.id   bb329785880c7533455826ee5b51a2db
#
_cell.length_a   1.000
_cell.length_b   1.000
_cell.length_c   1.000
_cell.angle_alpha   90.00
_cell.angle_beta   90.00
_cell.angle_gamma   90.00
#
_symmetry.space_group_name_H-M   'P 1'
#
loop_
_entity.id
_entity.type
_entity.pdbx_description
1 polymer ?
#
loop_
_entity_poly.entity_id
_entity_poly.type
_entity_poly.pdbx_seq_one_letter_code
_entity_poly.pdbx_strand_id
1 'polypeptide(L)'
;MPDIDIDFLDRDQALKLFKHIGASRMDSDRLVKHNTGVYLHEVPMNAVEGICAVPYDAAEELKYFKIDFLNVGIYKGVKDEAHLIQLMETEPLWDLLEQDDFTQLLFHVNGHGSILRQSKPESIEQLAAVLAMIRPAKRYLIGKDWTTVMTEVWKKPENDEYYFKKSHATAYAVAIVVQMNLICEGISYGYQ
;
A
#
# COMPACT_ATOMS: atom_id res chain seq x y z
N MET A 1 -2.75 7.13 16.68
CA MET A 1 -3.81 7.74 15.84
C MET A 1 -4.11 6.84 14.66
N PRO A 2 -5.26 6.96 13.98
CA PRO A 2 -5.46 6.24 12.73
C PRO A 2 -4.45 6.74 11.69
N ASP A 3 -3.79 5.81 10.97
CA ASP A 3 -3.04 6.16 9.77
C ASP A 3 -4.06 6.49 8.68
N ILE A 4 -3.89 7.63 8.03
CA ILE A 4 -4.68 8.02 6.87
C ILE A 4 -3.76 8.03 5.67
N ASP A 5 -4.07 7.16 4.73
CA ASP A 5 -3.41 7.10 3.43
C ASP A 5 -4.35 7.65 2.37
N ILE A 6 -3.82 8.46 1.49
CA ILE A 6 -4.56 8.99 0.34
C ILE A 6 -3.76 8.66 -0.92
N ASP A 7 -4.38 7.91 -1.82
CA ASP A 7 -3.81 7.54 -3.09
C ASP A 7 -3.94 8.68 -4.10
N PHE A 8 -2.86 8.97 -4.78
CA PHE A 8 -2.81 9.95 -5.87
C PHE A 8 -2.18 9.32 -7.11
N LEU A 9 -2.68 9.73 -8.25
CA LEU A 9 -2.05 9.44 -9.52
C LEU A 9 -0.65 10.08 -9.62
N ASP A 10 -0.53 11.31 -9.15
CA ASP A 10 0.69 12.10 -9.06
C ASP A 10 0.69 12.89 -7.74
N ARG A 11 1.37 12.34 -6.75
CA ARG A 11 1.51 12.93 -5.42
C ARG A 11 2.10 14.34 -5.47
N ASP A 12 3.09 14.56 -6.32
CA ASP A 12 3.79 15.83 -6.35
C ASP A 12 2.93 16.94 -6.95
N GLN A 13 2.04 16.61 -7.90
CA GLN A 13 1.03 17.54 -8.39
C GLN A 13 -0.01 17.84 -7.32
N ALA A 14 -0.49 16.82 -6.60
CA ALA A 14 -1.42 17.00 -5.52
C ALA A 14 -0.84 17.90 -4.41
N LEU A 15 0.40 17.70 -4.02
CA LEU A 15 1.06 18.49 -2.97
C LEU A 15 1.23 19.97 -3.33
N LYS A 16 1.26 20.33 -4.62
CA LYS A 16 1.29 21.73 -5.04
C LYS A 16 0.00 22.51 -4.68
N LEU A 17 -1.09 21.78 -4.47
CA LEU A 17 -2.39 22.38 -4.13
C LEU A 17 -2.53 22.70 -2.63
N PHE A 18 -1.62 22.21 -1.80
CA PHE A 18 -1.71 22.32 -0.34
C PHE A 18 -0.44 22.95 0.25
N LYS A 19 -0.65 23.88 1.21
CA LYS A 19 0.43 24.27 2.12
C LYS A 19 0.71 23.08 3.02
N HIS A 20 1.92 22.54 2.95
CA HIS A 20 2.30 21.35 3.70
C HIS A 20 3.73 21.39 4.20
N ILE A 21 4.03 20.62 5.21
CA ILE A 21 5.39 20.35 5.70
C ILE A 21 5.61 18.84 5.59
N GLY A 22 6.69 18.43 4.93
CA GLY A 22 7.05 17.01 4.82
C GLY A 22 7.32 16.41 6.20
N ALA A 23 6.80 15.22 6.47
CA ALA A 23 7.15 14.48 7.68
C ALA A 23 8.62 14.04 7.62
N SER A 24 9.19 13.73 8.78
CA SER A 24 10.55 13.24 8.92
C SER A 24 10.57 11.92 9.67
N ARG A 25 11.63 11.15 9.49
CA ARG A 25 11.95 9.94 10.23
C ARG A 25 13.42 9.95 10.64
N MET A 26 13.75 9.21 11.69
CA MET A 26 15.16 8.94 12.01
C MET A 26 15.72 7.88 11.06
N ASP A 27 16.93 8.13 10.58
CA ASP A 27 17.75 7.17 9.87
C ASP A 27 19.11 7.15 10.55
N SER A 28 19.33 6.15 11.39
CA SER A 28 20.41 6.17 12.38
C SER A 28 20.34 7.44 13.23
N ASP A 29 21.33 8.31 13.16
CA ASP A 29 21.40 9.56 13.95
C ASP A 29 20.98 10.82 13.16
N ARG A 30 20.38 10.64 11.97
CA ARG A 30 19.99 11.75 11.08
C ARG A 30 18.48 11.81 10.90
N LEU A 31 17.98 13.04 10.93
CA LEU A 31 16.61 13.32 10.55
C LEU A 31 16.54 13.39 9.01
N VAL A 32 15.75 12.51 8.41
CA VAL A 32 15.56 12.44 6.95
C VAL A 32 14.09 12.57 6.59
N LYS A 33 13.80 12.99 5.37
CA LYS A 33 12.43 13.11 4.86
C LYS A 33 11.72 11.75 4.89
N HIS A 34 10.49 11.73 5.40
CA HIS A 34 9.59 10.60 5.25
C HIS A 34 9.09 10.51 3.79
N ASN A 35 8.99 9.30 3.24
CA ASN A 35 8.73 9.12 1.82
C ASN A 35 7.35 9.63 1.39
N THR A 36 6.34 9.46 2.23
CA THR A 36 4.92 9.70 1.90
C THR A 36 4.26 10.72 2.82
N GLY A 37 4.69 10.80 4.07
CA GLY A 37 4.05 11.58 5.12
C GLY A 37 4.17 13.09 4.95
N VAL A 38 3.07 13.77 5.19
CA VAL A 38 2.98 15.23 5.23
C VAL A 38 2.07 15.69 6.37
N TYR A 39 2.30 16.92 6.81
CA TYR A 39 1.42 17.66 7.73
C TYR A 39 0.77 18.81 6.98
N LEU A 40 -0.56 18.90 7.03
CA LEU A 40 -1.34 19.99 6.45
C LEU A 40 -1.66 21.10 7.48
N HIS A 41 -1.07 21.00 8.65
CA HIS A 41 -1.15 22.00 9.74
C HIS A 41 0.28 22.37 10.19
N GLU A 42 0.38 23.40 11.03
CA GLU A 42 1.67 23.86 11.53
C GLU A 42 2.31 22.82 12.45
N VAL A 43 3.57 22.52 12.17
CA VAL A 43 4.46 21.68 12.99
C VAL A 43 5.83 22.35 13.07
N PRO A 44 6.67 22.04 14.08
CA PRO A 44 8.05 22.50 14.13
C PRO A 44 8.79 22.11 12.85
N MET A 45 9.40 23.07 12.17
CA MET A 45 10.08 22.86 10.89
C MET A 45 11.60 23.04 11.06
N ASN A 46 12.35 22.09 10.51
CA ASN A 46 13.78 22.26 10.28
C ASN A 46 13.97 23.19 9.08
N ALA A 47 14.44 24.40 9.33
CA ALA A 47 14.57 25.42 8.30
C ALA A 47 15.61 25.08 7.21
N VAL A 48 16.58 24.21 7.50
CA VAL A 48 17.61 23.79 6.55
C VAL A 48 17.05 22.73 5.60
N GLU A 49 16.35 21.73 6.14
CA GLU A 49 15.86 20.58 5.37
C GLU A 49 14.43 20.78 4.81
N GLY A 50 13.70 21.78 5.33
CA GLY A 50 12.31 22.05 4.92
C GLY A 50 11.32 20.95 5.32
N ILE A 51 11.63 20.13 6.32
CA ILE A 51 10.83 19.04 6.83
C ILE A 51 10.48 19.25 8.31
N CYS A 52 9.58 18.44 8.85
CA CYS A 52 9.28 18.49 10.28
C CYS A 52 10.56 18.23 11.09
N ALA A 53 10.81 19.08 12.10
CA ALA A 53 11.97 18.97 12.98
C ALA A 53 11.85 17.82 14.00
N VAL A 54 10.67 17.20 14.11
CA VAL A 54 10.37 16.10 15.02
C VAL A 54 10.09 14.86 14.18
N PRO A 55 10.76 13.71 14.42
CA PRO A 55 10.46 12.48 13.69
C PRO A 55 9.00 12.05 13.91
N TYR A 56 8.41 11.40 12.91
CA TYR A 56 6.96 11.16 12.82
C TYR A 56 6.38 10.40 14.01
N ASP A 57 7.13 9.46 14.59
CA ASP A 57 6.76 8.69 15.78
C ASP A 57 6.63 9.59 17.02
N ALA A 58 7.63 10.43 17.29
CA ALA A 58 7.57 11.41 18.37
C ALA A 58 6.53 12.53 18.08
N ALA A 59 6.33 12.89 16.81
CA ALA A 59 5.30 13.84 16.40
C ALA A 59 3.89 13.30 16.67
N GLU A 60 3.66 11.99 16.50
CA GLU A 60 2.40 11.33 16.86
C GLU A 60 2.14 11.39 18.37
N GLU A 61 3.14 11.20 19.21
CA GLU A 61 3.02 11.36 20.66
C GLU A 61 2.62 12.79 21.06
N LEU A 62 3.14 13.78 20.33
CA LEU A 62 2.78 15.20 20.47
C LEU A 62 1.42 15.55 19.85
N LYS A 63 0.68 14.56 19.33
CA LYS A 63 -0.64 14.70 18.70
C LYS A 63 -0.63 15.46 17.38
N TYR A 64 0.49 15.54 16.68
CA TYR A 64 0.52 15.99 15.31
C TYR A 64 -0.05 14.93 14.38
N PHE A 65 -0.86 15.36 13.42
CA PHE A 65 -1.61 14.48 12.54
C PHE A 65 -0.92 14.37 11.18
N LYS A 66 -0.29 13.22 10.93
CA LYS A 66 0.37 12.89 9.66
C LYS A 66 -0.63 12.26 8.69
N ILE A 67 -0.56 12.67 7.43
CA ILE A 67 -1.27 12.03 6.33
C ILE A 67 -0.23 11.49 5.35
N ASP A 68 -0.39 10.25 4.91
CA ASP A 68 0.46 9.66 3.88
C ASP A 68 -0.16 9.87 2.49
N PHE A 69 0.57 10.60 1.64
CA PHE A 69 0.22 10.80 0.24
C PHE A 69 1.00 9.79 -0.60
N LEU A 70 0.29 8.85 -1.20
CA LEU A 70 0.86 7.73 -1.94
C LEU A 70 0.76 7.96 -3.45
N ASN A 71 1.83 7.62 -4.18
CA ASN A 71 1.77 7.53 -5.64
C ASN A 71 1.27 6.14 -6.03
N VAL A 72 0.08 6.05 -6.60
CA VAL A 72 -0.50 4.81 -7.09
C VAL A 72 -0.71 4.90 -8.59
N GLY A 73 0.38 4.69 -9.34
CA GLY A 73 0.44 4.85 -10.80
C GLY A 73 -0.47 3.91 -11.59
N ILE A 74 -1.01 2.86 -10.95
CA ILE A 74 -1.94 1.91 -11.58
C ILE A 74 -3.22 2.59 -12.08
N TYR A 75 -3.66 3.68 -11.43
CA TYR A 75 -4.86 4.43 -11.83
C TYR A 75 -4.69 5.25 -13.11
N LYS A 76 -3.49 5.31 -13.71
CA LYS A 76 -3.27 5.99 -14.99
C LYS A 76 -4.15 5.47 -16.14
N GLY A 77 -4.58 4.20 -16.03
CA GLY A 77 -5.48 3.57 -17.01
C GLY A 77 -6.95 3.82 -16.78
N VAL A 78 -7.32 4.35 -15.65
CA VAL A 78 -8.70 4.62 -15.30
C VAL A 78 -9.15 5.89 -16.04
N LYS A 79 -10.27 5.79 -16.77
CA LYS A 79 -10.79 6.87 -17.62
C LYS A 79 -11.55 7.92 -16.82
N ASP A 80 -12.40 7.44 -15.90
CA ASP A 80 -13.26 8.24 -15.05
C ASP A 80 -13.75 7.42 -13.84
N GLU A 81 -14.58 8.02 -12.99
CA GLU A 81 -15.14 7.38 -11.79
C GLU A 81 -16.01 6.16 -12.13
N ALA A 82 -16.83 6.24 -13.18
CA ALA A 82 -17.70 5.13 -13.59
C ALA A 82 -16.86 3.91 -14.04
N HIS A 83 -15.78 4.15 -14.77
CA HIS A 83 -14.82 3.12 -15.15
C HIS A 83 -14.11 2.51 -13.93
N LEU A 84 -13.71 3.35 -12.94
CA LEU A 84 -13.11 2.85 -11.71
C LEU A 84 -14.07 1.92 -10.96
N ILE A 85 -15.32 2.34 -10.79
CA ILE A 85 -16.37 1.52 -10.15
C ILE A 85 -16.53 0.19 -10.88
N GLN A 86 -16.65 0.24 -12.22
CA GLN A 86 -16.73 -0.98 -13.03
C GLN A 86 -15.55 -1.92 -12.80
N LEU A 87 -14.33 -1.40 -12.79
CA LEU A 87 -13.11 -2.19 -12.56
C LEU A 87 -13.07 -2.79 -11.15
N MET A 88 -13.57 -2.07 -10.15
CA MET A 88 -13.64 -2.56 -8.76
C MET A 88 -14.70 -3.64 -8.57
N GLU A 89 -15.82 -3.56 -9.29
CA GLU A 89 -16.95 -4.50 -9.20
C GLU A 89 -16.82 -5.71 -10.13
N THR A 90 -15.93 -5.63 -11.15
CA THR A 90 -15.67 -6.74 -12.05
C THR A 90 -14.85 -7.81 -11.33
N GLU A 91 -15.37 -9.04 -11.28
CA GLU A 91 -14.64 -10.19 -10.76
C GLU A 91 -13.39 -10.45 -11.60
N PRO A 92 -12.18 -10.40 -11.01
CA PRO A 92 -10.97 -10.61 -11.76
C PRO A 92 -10.77 -12.10 -12.11
N LEU A 93 -9.96 -12.36 -13.10
CA LEU A 93 -9.55 -13.72 -13.44
C LEU A 93 -8.45 -14.17 -12.47
N TRP A 94 -8.86 -14.74 -11.32
CA TRP A 94 -7.97 -15.12 -10.25
C TRP A 94 -6.84 -16.09 -10.67
N ASP A 95 -7.11 -16.98 -11.63
CA ASP A 95 -6.13 -17.92 -12.18
C ASP A 95 -4.91 -17.24 -12.82
N LEU A 96 -5.03 -15.98 -13.22
CA LEU A 96 -3.89 -15.19 -13.72
C LEU A 96 -2.82 -14.96 -12.66
N LEU A 97 -3.18 -15.00 -11.38
CA LEU A 97 -2.22 -14.90 -10.26
C LEU A 97 -1.30 -16.13 -10.15
N GLU A 98 -1.60 -17.21 -10.86
CA GLU A 98 -0.72 -18.38 -10.95
C GLU A 98 0.37 -18.22 -12.03
N GLN A 99 0.28 -17.21 -12.89
CA GLN A 99 1.20 -16.95 -13.99
C GLN A 99 2.28 -15.95 -13.58
N ASP A 100 3.56 -16.36 -13.64
CA ASP A 100 4.67 -15.49 -13.21
C ASP A 100 4.76 -14.21 -14.03
N ASP A 101 4.63 -14.29 -15.36
CA ASP A 101 4.73 -13.12 -16.22
C ASP A 101 3.62 -12.09 -15.91
N PHE A 102 2.43 -12.56 -15.57
CA PHE A 102 1.33 -11.69 -15.16
C PHE A 102 1.58 -11.06 -13.80
N THR A 103 2.01 -11.85 -12.81
CA THR A 103 2.27 -11.36 -11.46
C THR A 103 3.42 -10.36 -11.38
N GLN A 104 4.39 -10.42 -12.31
CA GLN A 104 5.46 -9.41 -12.40
C GLN A 104 4.95 -8.02 -12.78
N LEU A 105 3.79 -7.93 -13.44
CA LEU A 105 3.17 -6.66 -13.81
C LEU A 105 2.41 -6.01 -12.64
N LEU A 106 2.10 -6.80 -11.61
CA LEU A 106 1.19 -6.37 -10.55
C LEU A 106 1.92 -5.64 -9.42
N PHE A 107 1.28 -4.59 -8.98
CA PHE A 107 1.65 -3.78 -7.84
C PHE A 107 1.77 -4.61 -6.55
N HIS A 108 2.80 -4.38 -5.76
CA HIS A 108 3.07 -5.02 -4.46
C HIS A 108 3.25 -6.55 -4.43
N VAL A 109 2.91 -7.26 -5.47
CA VAL A 109 3.05 -8.74 -5.54
C VAL A 109 4.09 -9.19 -6.56
N ASN A 110 4.67 -8.28 -7.33
CA ASN A 110 5.80 -8.55 -8.20
C ASN A 110 6.96 -9.15 -7.40
N GLY A 111 7.56 -10.23 -7.92
CA GLY A 111 8.58 -11.00 -7.19
C GLY A 111 8.03 -11.99 -6.15
N HIS A 112 6.72 -12.08 -5.96
CA HIS A 112 6.07 -12.97 -5.00
C HIS A 112 5.14 -14.01 -5.66
N GLY A 113 5.27 -14.26 -6.96
CA GLY A 113 4.43 -15.20 -7.71
C GLY A 113 4.39 -16.61 -7.12
N SER A 114 5.48 -17.09 -6.52
CA SER A 114 5.49 -18.40 -5.85
C SER A 114 4.51 -18.47 -4.67
N ILE A 115 4.36 -17.39 -3.92
CA ILE A 115 3.42 -17.32 -2.79
C ILE A 115 1.98 -17.29 -3.30
N LEU A 116 1.72 -16.53 -4.38
CA LEU A 116 0.40 -16.47 -5.02
C LEU A 116 -0.03 -17.84 -5.56
N ARG A 117 0.86 -18.54 -6.28
CA ARG A 117 0.59 -19.91 -6.77
C ARG A 117 0.32 -20.90 -5.65
N GLN A 118 1.04 -20.79 -4.53
CA GLN A 118 0.84 -21.66 -3.39
C GLN A 118 -0.46 -21.37 -2.64
N SER A 119 -0.81 -20.08 -2.49
CA SER A 119 -1.96 -19.64 -1.70
C SER A 119 -3.26 -19.64 -2.50
N LYS A 120 -3.21 -19.42 -3.82
CA LYS A 120 -4.35 -19.35 -4.74
C LYS A 120 -5.51 -18.51 -4.19
N PRO A 121 -5.32 -17.19 -4.03
CA PRO A 121 -6.39 -16.33 -3.55
C PRO A 121 -7.50 -16.22 -4.59
N GLU A 122 -8.75 -16.35 -4.15
CA GLU A 122 -9.97 -16.28 -4.97
C GLU A 122 -10.92 -15.18 -4.47
N SER A 123 -10.43 -14.26 -3.65
CA SER A 123 -11.18 -13.11 -3.15
C SER A 123 -10.25 -11.97 -2.76
N ILE A 124 -10.81 -10.76 -2.66
CA ILE A 124 -10.09 -9.56 -2.20
C ILE A 124 -9.54 -9.78 -0.78
N GLU A 125 -10.31 -10.41 0.11
CA GLU A 125 -9.86 -10.71 1.48
C GLU A 125 -8.68 -11.68 1.50
N GLN A 126 -8.70 -12.70 0.66
CA GLN A 126 -7.60 -13.66 0.54
C GLN A 126 -6.38 -13.00 -0.07
N LEU A 127 -6.53 -12.17 -1.10
CA LEU A 127 -5.43 -11.41 -1.68
C LEU A 127 -4.82 -10.43 -0.67
N ALA A 128 -5.64 -9.75 0.13
CA ALA A 128 -5.17 -8.91 1.23
C ALA A 128 -4.38 -9.72 2.27
N ALA A 129 -4.84 -10.93 2.59
CA ALA A 129 -4.12 -11.83 3.49
C ALA A 129 -2.76 -12.26 2.89
N VAL A 130 -2.67 -12.53 1.58
CA VAL A 130 -1.40 -12.80 0.90
C VAL A 130 -0.45 -11.62 1.03
N LEU A 131 -0.93 -10.39 0.81
CA LEU A 131 -0.13 -9.17 1.00
C LEU A 131 0.44 -9.05 2.42
N ALA A 132 -0.33 -9.47 3.42
CA ALA A 132 0.14 -9.48 4.80
C ALA A 132 1.14 -10.64 5.06
N MET A 133 0.94 -11.82 4.47
CA MET A 133 1.86 -12.96 4.59
C MET A 133 3.23 -12.72 3.95
N ILE A 134 3.32 -11.86 2.95
CA ILE A 134 4.60 -11.46 2.35
C ILE A 134 5.50 -10.74 3.39
N ARG A 135 4.92 -10.13 4.41
CA ARG A 135 5.65 -9.38 5.45
C ARG A 135 6.30 -10.32 6.48
N PRO A 136 7.47 -9.94 7.06
CA PRO A 136 8.23 -10.81 7.95
C PRO A 136 7.40 -11.44 9.07
N ALA A 137 6.63 -10.65 9.79
CA ALA A 137 5.84 -11.10 10.95
C ALA A 137 4.78 -12.17 10.65
N LYS A 138 4.42 -12.38 9.37
CA LYS A 138 3.33 -13.31 8.98
C LYS A 138 3.75 -14.37 7.98
N ARG A 139 5.02 -14.43 7.61
CA ARG A 139 5.55 -15.44 6.66
C ARG A 139 5.32 -16.89 7.09
N TYR A 140 5.23 -17.16 8.39
CA TYR A 140 4.97 -18.51 8.92
C TYR A 140 3.60 -19.07 8.53
N LEU A 141 2.70 -18.23 8.01
CA LEU A 141 1.36 -18.63 7.53
C LEU A 141 1.37 -19.12 6.08
N ILE A 142 2.44 -18.90 5.33
CA ILE A 142 2.55 -19.37 3.94
C ILE A 142 2.43 -20.90 3.91
N GLY A 143 1.50 -21.40 3.09
CA GLY A 143 1.21 -22.84 2.95
C GLY A 143 0.27 -23.41 4.03
N LYS A 144 -0.27 -22.58 4.92
CA LYS A 144 -1.37 -22.98 5.81
C LYS A 144 -2.71 -22.90 5.09
N ASP A 145 -3.70 -23.62 5.61
CA ASP A 145 -5.06 -23.53 5.12
C ASP A 145 -5.69 -22.14 5.37
N TRP A 146 -6.68 -21.77 4.55
CA TRP A 146 -7.28 -20.44 4.62
C TRP A 146 -7.98 -20.14 5.96
N THR A 147 -8.53 -21.14 6.64
CA THR A 147 -9.15 -20.96 7.96
C THR A 147 -8.11 -20.47 8.97
N THR A 148 -6.96 -21.13 9.01
CA THR A 148 -5.82 -20.75 9.85
C THR A 148 -5.28 -19.36 9.47
N VAL A 149 -5.07 -19.13 8.17
CA VAL A 149 -4.56 -17.83 7.67
C VAL A 149 -5.48 -16.70 8.10
N MET A 150 -6.78 -16.78 7.82
CA MET A 150 -7.73 -15.70 8.10
C MET A 150 -7.91 -15.43 9.60
N THR A 151 -7.67 -16.44 10.45
CA THR A 151 -7.72 -16.30 11.91
C THR A 151 -6.48 -15.59 12.46
N GLU A 152 -5.30 -15.83 11.87
CA GLU A 152 -4.01 -15.41 12.46
C GLU A 152 -3.38 -14.20 11.79
N VAL A 153 -3.69 -13.96 10.50
CA VAL A 153 -2.95 -12.98 9.69
C VAL A 153 -3.09 -11.55 10.23
N TRP A 154 -4.25 -11.21 10.80
CA TRP A 154 -4.56 -9.87 11.29
C TRP A 154 -4.24 -9.65 12.77
N LYS A 155 -3.83 -10.69 13.50
CA LYS A 155 -3.42 -10.53 14.90
C LYS A 155 -2.13 -9.71 14.97
N LYS A 156 -2.08 -8.74 15.90
CA LYS A 156 -0.84 -8.00 16.16
C LYS A 156 0.24 -8.99 16.62
N PRO A 157 1.45 -8.96 16.04
CA PRO A 157 2.55 -9.78 16.53
C PRO A 157 2.95 -9.37 17.96
N GLU A 158 3.43 -10.33 18.75
CA GLU A 158 3.88 -10.09 20.13
C GLU A 158 5.24 -9.35 20.18
N ASN A 159 6.02 -9.49 19.10
CA ASN A 159 7.26 -8.77 18.88
C ASN A 159 6.99 -7.50 18.05
N ASP A 160 7.91 -6.56 18.04
CA ASP A 160 7.80 -5.33 17.25
C ASP A 160 8.11 -5.53 15.76
N GLU A 161 7.96 -6.77 15.25
CA GLU A 161 8.11 -7.02 13.82
C GLU A 161 7.03 -6.32 13.00
N TYR A 162 7.47 -5.80 11.86
CA TYR A 162 6.57 -5.13 10.92
C TYR A 162 5.51 -6.10 10.37
N TYR A 163 4.25 -5.75 10.55
CA TYR A 163 3.10 -6.43 9.98
C TYR A 163 2.19 -5.47 9.22
N PHE A 164 1.43 -5.99 8.28
CA PHE A 164 0.57 -5.18 7.45
C PHE A 164 -0.83 -5.11 8.07
N LYS A 165 -1.32 -3.90 8.34
CA LYS A 165 -2.66 -3.69 8.89
C LYS A 165 -3.72 -4.10 7.88
N LYS A 166 -4.85 -4.68 8.35
CA LYS A 166 -5.93 -5.17 7.49
C LYS A 166 -6.45 -4.10 6.54
N SER A 167 -6.66 -2.87 7.02
CA SER A 167 -7.17 -1.75 6.22
C SER A 167 -6.26 -1.44 5.02
N HIS A 168 -4.95 -1.34 5.24
CA HIS A 168 -3.97 -1.11 4.18
C HIS A 168 -3.91 -2.27 3.20
N ALA A 169 -3.86 -3.51 3.72
CA ALA A 169 -3.81 -4.70 2.87
C ALA A 169 -5.04 -4.81 1.98
N THR A 170 -6.23 -4.49 2.50
CA THR A 170 -7.48 -4.49 1.73
C THR A 170 -7.47 -3.41 0.64
N ALA A 171 -7.04 -2.19 0.96
CA ALA A 171 -6.94 -1.12 -0.04
C ALA A 171 -5.99 -1.49 -1.19
N TYR A 172 -4.83 -2.08 -0.87
CA TYR A 172 -3.90 -2.55 -1.90
C TYR A 172 -4.42 -3.76 -2.68
N ALA A 173 -5.17 -4.66 -2.05
CA ALA A 173 -5.80 -5.77 -2.77
C ALA A 173 -6.84 -5.27 -3.79
N VAL A 174 -7.66 -4.28 -3.44
CA VAL A 174 -8.58 -3.62 -4.38
C VAL A 174 -7.82 -2.96 -5.52
N ALA A 175 -6.73 -2.25 -5.23
CA ALA A 175 -5.89 -1.62 -6.25
C ALA A 175 -5.28 -2.66 -7.22
N ILE A 176 -4.88 -3.84 -6.73
CA ILE A 176 -4.40 -4.94 -7.56
C ILE A 176 -5.54 -5.48 -8.45
N VAL A 177 -6.75 -5.64 -7.92
CA VAL A 177 -7.91 -6.08 -8.72
C VAL A 177 -8.20 -5.08 -9.84
N VAL A 178 -8.21 -3.79 -9.56
CA VAL A 178 -8.32 -2.74 -10.58
C VAL A 178 -7.25 -2.90 -11.65
N GLN A 179 -6.00 -3.13 -11.26
CA GLN A 179 -4.89 -3.33 -12.19
C GLN A 179 -5.06 -4.61 -13.03
N MET A 180 -5.47 -5.72 -12.41
CA MET A 180 -5.75 -6.98 -13.13
C MET A 180 -6.79 -6.76 -14.21
N ASN A 181 -7.90 -6.10 -13.87
CA ASN A 181 -8.99 -5.84 -14.81
C ASN A 181 -8.58 -4.86 -15.93
N LEU A 182 -7.77 -3.83 -15.62
CA LEU A 182 -7.18 -2.94 -16.63
C LEU A 182 -6.28 -3.69 -17.62
N ILE A 183 -5.46 -4.62 -17.15
CA ILE A 183 -4.61 -5.44 -18.01
C ILE A 183 -5.47 -6.33 -18.91
N CYS A 184 -6.52 -6.95 -18.36
CA CYS A 184 -7.46 -7.78 -19.10
C CYS A 184 -8.24 -6.99 -20.16
N GLU A 185 -8.51 -5.70 -19.95
CA GLU A 185 -9.09 -4.83 -20.98
C GLU A 185 -8.11 -4.52 -22.14
N GLY A 186 -6.89 -5.05 -22.12
CA GLY A 186 -5.87 -4.79 -23.14
C GLY A 186 -5.22 -3.41 -23.02
N ILE A 187 -5.45 -2.74 -21.89
CA ILE A 187 -4.80 -1.48 -21.56
C ILE A 187 -3.44 -1.82 -20.93
N SER A 188 -2.50 -2.27 -21.76
CA SER A 188 -1.12 -2.42 -21.31
C SER A 188 -0.49 -1.03 -21.16
N TYR A 189 -0.52 -0.49 -19.96
CA TYR A 189 0.40 0.58 -19.59
C TYR A 189 1.77 -0.05 -19.41
N GLY A 190 2.57 0.04 -20.48
CA GLY A 190 3.97 -0.33 -20.40
C GLY A 190 4.62 0.45 -19.26
N TYR A 191 5.14 -0.26 -18.30
CA TYR A 191 6.20 0.27 -17.47
C TYR A 191 7.41 0.45 -18.40
N GLN A 192 7.61 1.66 -18.90
CA GLN A 192 8.86 2.15 -19.45
C GLN A 192 9.56 2.97 -18.38
#